data_2a3327f15fb64ae1bf3d247a7f8352d2
#
_entry.id   2a3327f15fb64ae1bf3d247a7f8352d2
#
_cell.length_a   1.000
_cell.length_b   1.000
_cell.length_c   1.000
_cell.angle_alpha   90.00
_cell.angle_beta   90.00
_cell.angle_gamma   90.00
#
_symmetry.space_group_name_H-M   'P 1'
#
loop_
_entity.id
_entity.type
_entity.pdbx_description
1 polymer ?
#
loop_
_entity_poly.entity_id
_entity_poly.type
_entity_poly.pdbx_seq_one_letter_code
_entity_poly.pdbx_strand_id
1 'polypeptide(L)' 'MEEPKFVVCLDNEGFLASLEIGNLYQIIPDEEAEKLGGLRVIDKDGEDYFYDAEMFCPLQVPPIVAQTLMSVKQQG' A
#
# COMPACT_ATOMS: atom_id res chain seq x y z
N MET A 1 -17.01 8.74 5.64
CA MET A 1 -15.56 8.86 5.57
C MET A 1 -14.91 7.50 5.58
N GLU A 2 -14.04 7.28 4.65
CA GLU A 2 -13.39 5.97 4.57
C GLU A 2 -12.12 5.98 5.39
N GLU A 3 -11.87 4.87 6.04
CA GLU A 3 -10.64 4.72 6.80
C GLU A 3 -9.51 4.37 5.86
N PRO A 4 -8.25 4.78 6.20
CA PRO A 4 -7.11 4.40 5.39
C PRO A 4 -6.99 2.89 5.30
N LYS A 5 -6.65 2.40 4.12
CA LYS A 5 -6.47 0.97 3.91
C LYS A 5 -5.00 0.68 3.70
N PHE A 6 -4.56 -0.42 4.26
CA PHE A 6 -3.17 -0.83 4.17
C PHE A 6 -3.08 -2.25 3.64
N VAL A 7 -1.97 -2.53 2.98
CA VAL A 7 -1.66 -3.87 2.47
C VAL A 7 -0.23 -4.19 2.85
N VAL A 8 0.06 -5.49 3.00
CA VAL A 8 1.43 -5.93 3.22
C VAL A 8 1.97 -6.45 1.89
N CYS A 9 3.21 -6.09 1.60
CA CYS A 9 3.86 -6.52 0.38
C CYS A 9 4.31 -7.96 0.50
N LEU A 10 3.87 -8.80 -0.43
CA LEU A 10 4.24 -10.22 -0.46
C LEU A 10 5.30 -10.49 -1.52
N ASP A 11 5.37 -9.67 -2.54
CA ASP A 11 6.25 -9.89 -3.68
C ASP A 11 6.66 -8.53 -4.23
N ASN A 12 7.94 -8.34 -4.46
CA ASN A 12 8.43 -7.07 -5.02
C ASN A 12 9.21 -7.28 -6.30
N GLU A 13 9.01 -8.38 -6.98
CA GLU A 13 9.70 -8.66 -8.23
C GLU A 13 9.40 -7.59 -9.25
N GLY A 14 10.45 -7.00 -9.82
CA GLY A 14 10.31 -5.89 -10.76
C GLY A 14 10.26 -4.52 -10.10
N PHE A 15 10.16 -4.47 -8.76
CA PHE A 15 10.02 -3.20 -8.05
C PHE A 15 10.89 -3.16 -6.79
N LEU A 16 12.11 -3.69 -6.90
CA LEU A 16 12.97 -3.85 -5.73
C LEU A 16 13.31 -2.52 -5.07
N ALA A 17 13.38 -1.44 -5.85
CA ALA A 17 13.71 -0.14 -5.30
C ALA A 17 12.53 0.54 -4.64
N SER A 18 11.32 0.16 -4.99
CA SER A 18 10.10 0.83 -4.52
C SER A 18 9.37 0.08 -3.43
N LEU A 19 9.50 -1.25 -3.40
CA LEU A 19 8.74 -2.09 -2.48
C LEU A 19 9.68 -2.99 -1.69
N GLU A 20 9.33 -3.22 -0.43
CA GLU A 20 10.02 -4.17 0.42
C GLU A 20 9.04 -5.22 0.91
N ILE A 21 9.41 -6.48 0.78
CA ILE A 21 8.57 -7.58 1.23
C ILE A 21 8.40 -7.49 2.73
N GLY A 22 7.16 -7.67 3.17
CA GLY A 22 6.84 -7.62 4.59
C GLY A 22 6.48 -6.25 5.12
N ASN A 23 6.70 -5.20 4.33
CA ASN A 23 6.34 -3.85 4.75
C ASN A 23 4.89 -3.55 4.42
N LEU A 24 4.34 -2.61 5.18
CA LEU A 24 2.97 -2.14 4.99
C LEU A 24 2.97 -0.90 4.11
N TYR A 25 2.01 -0.85 3.21
CA TYR A 25 1.82 0.30 2.33
C TYR A 25 0.37 0.71 2.33
N GLN A 26 0.14 2.01 2.20
CA GLN A 26 -1.20 2.55 2.10
C GLN A 26 -1.68 2.46 0.67
N ILE A 27 -2.96 2.15 0.48
CA ILE A 27 -3.55 2.14 -0.85
C ILE A 27 -4.55 3.28 -0.98
N ILE A 28 -4.71 3.75 -2.21
CA ILE A 28 -5.69 4.77 -2.56
C ILE A 28 -6.86 4.05 -3.21
N PRO A 29 -8.09 4.25 -2.72
CA PRO A 29 -9.24 3.62 -3.37
C PRO A 29 -9.33 4.03 -4.84
N ASP A 30 -9.40 3.04 -5.73
CA ASP A 30 -9.45 3.29 -7.16
C ASP A 30 -10.20 2.12 -7.81
N GLU A 31 -11.45 2.37 -8.15
CA GLU A 31 -12.29 1.32 -8.70
C GLU A 31 -11.79 0.81 -10.04
N GLU A 32 -11.19 1.69 -10.83
CA GLU A 32 -10.68 1.28 -12.13
C GLU A 32 -9.49 0.35 -11.97
N ALA A 33 -8.61 0.64 -11.01
CA ALA A 33 -7.49 -0.23 -10.73
C ALA A 33 -7.99 -1.60 -10.29
N GLU A 34 -9.00 -1.63 -9.43
CA GLU A 34 -9.54 -2.89 -8.93
C GLU A 34 -10.17 -3.72 -10.05
N LYS A 35 -10.81 -3.06 -10.99
CA LYS A 35 -11.40 -3.78 -12.14
C LYS A 35 -10.33 -4.43 -13.00
N LEU A 36 -9.14 -3.87 -13.01
CA LEU A 36 -8.02 -4.40 -13.79
C LEU A 36 -7.20 -5.40 -13.00
N GLY A 37 -7.63 -5.74 -11.81
CA GLY A 37 -6.93 -6.72 -10.98
C GLY A 37 -5.75 -6.15 -10.23
N GLY A 38 -5.73 -4.85 -10.00
CA GLY A 38 -4.62 -4.20 -9.33
C GLY A 38 -5.06 -3.28 -8.23
N LEU A 39 -4.07 -2.64 -7.62
CA LEU A 39 -4.26 -1.69 -6.54
C LEU A 39 -3.40 -0.47 -6.81
N ARG A 40 -3.89 0.68 -6.38
CA ARG A 40 -3.08 1.89 -6.41
C ARG A 40 -2.41 2.02 -5.06
N VAL A 41 -1.13 1.76 -5.03
CA VAL A 41 -0.34 1.69 -3.80
C VAL A 41 0.62 2.86 -3.73
N ILE A 42 0.74 3.46 -2.54
CA ILE A 42 1.71 4.51 -2.30
C ILE A 42 3.00 3.81 -1.85
N ASP A 43 4.05 3.94 -2.65
CA ASP A 43 5.31 3.26 -2.39
C ASP A 43 6.14 4.02 -1.35
N LYS A 44 7.34 3.51 -1.06
CA LYS A 44 8.15 4.11 -0.02
C LYS A 44 8.69 5.49 -0.38
N ASP A 45 8.63 5.86 -1.65
CA ASP A 45 8.99 7.20 -2.08
C ASP A 45 7.84 8.19 -2.01
N GLY A 46 6.66 7.71 -1.59
CA GLY A 46 5.49 8.56 -1.48
C GLY A 46 4.70 8.73 -2.77
N GLU A 47 5.06 7.99 -3.79
CA GLU A 47 4.39 8.06 -5.08
C GLU A 47 3.41 6.91 -5.23
N ASP A 48 2.29 7.18 -5.88
CA ASP A 48 1.28 6.15 -6.07
C ASP A 48 1.44 5.54 -7.46
N TYR A 49 1.36 4.22 -7.48
CA TYR A 49 1.48 3.44 -8.71
C TYR A 49 0.46 2.34 -8.71
N PHE A 50 0.10 1.90 -9.91
CA PHE A 50 -0.70 0.71 -10.11
C PHE A 50 0.19 -0.52 -9.97
N TYR A 51 -0.18 -1.42 -9.07
CA TYR A 51 0.51 -2.69 -8.88
C TYR A 51 -0.50 -3.83 -8.97
N ASP A 52 0.00 -5.01 -9.32
CA ASP A 52 -0.81 -6.20 -9.35
C ASP A 52 -1.29 -6.53 -7.94
N ALA A 53 -2.60 -6.75 -7.78
CA ALA A 53 -3.16 -7.02 -6.45
C ALA A 53 -2.58 -8.28 -5.82
N GLU A 54 -2.09 -9.21 -6.63
CA GLU A 54 -1.53 -10.45 -6.10
C GLU A 54 -0.20 -10.24 -5.37
N MET A 55 0.43 -9.09 -5.58
CA MET A 55 1.67 -8.77 -4.88
C MET A 55 1.45 -8.36 -3.43
N PHE A 56 0.21 -8.18 -3.03
CA PHE A 56 -0.11 -7.62 -1.72
C PHE A 56 -1.23 -8.39 -1.06
N CYS A 57 -1.29 -8.27 0.28
CA CYS A 57 -2.39 -8.82 1.06
C CYS A 57 -3.03 -7.71 1.87
N PRO A 58 -4.34 -7.49 1.71
CA PRO A 58 -5.02 -6.44 2.48
C PRO A 58 -4.99 -6.75 3.97
N LEU A 59 -4.81 -5.72 4.77
CA LEU A 59 -4.82 -5.85 6.22
C LEU A 59 -5.77 -4.82 6.82
N GLN A 60 -6.47 -5.23 7.86
CA GLN A 60 -7.22 -4.30 8.68
C GLN A 60 -6.36 -3.93 9.87
N VAL A 61 -6.10 -2.64 10.03
CA VAL A 61 -5.31 -2.17 11.17
C VAL A 61 -6.18 -1.28 12.03
N PRO A 62 -6.01 -1.33 13.37
CA PRO A 62 -6.73 -0.41 14.23
C PRO A 62 -6.40 1.04 13.89
N PRO A 63 -7.29 1.98 14.20
CA PRO A 63 -7.04 3.39 13.86
C PRO A 63 -5.74 3.94 14.42
N ILE A 64 -5.36 3.52 15.62
CA ILE A 64 -4.10 4.01 16.20
C ILE A 64 -2.90 3.55 15.40
N VAL A 65 -2.96 2.33 14.87
CA VAL A 65 -1.87 1.79 14.05
C VAL A 65 -1.83 2.54 12.72
N ALA A 66 -2.99 2.79 12.11
CA ALA A 66 -3.04 3.53 10.86
C ALA A 66 -2.46 4.92 11.02
N GLN A 67 -2.77 5.60 12.12
CA GLN A 67 -2.23 6.92 12.38
C GLN A 67 -0.72 6.90 12.55
N THR A 68 -0.24 5.88 13.23
CA THR A 68 1.20 5.73 13.44
C THR A 68 1.93 5.50 12.13
N LEU A 69 1.37 4.63 11.29
CA LEU A 69 2.00 4.33 10.00
C LEU A 69 2.04 5.56 9.10
N MET A 70 0.98 6.34 9.11
CA MET A 70 0.93 7.55 8.31
C MET A 70 1.92 8.59 8.81
N SER A 71 2.14 8.67 10.11
CA SER A 71 3.10 9.59 10.70
C SER A 71 4.54 9.20 10.35
N VAL A 72 4.84 7.92 10.48
CA VAL A 72 6.19 7.42 10.19
C VAL A 72 6.54 7.67 8.73
N LYS A 73 5.58 7.51 7.86
CA LYS A 73 5.80 7.69 6.44
C LYS A 73 6.33 9.07 6.11
N GLN A 74 5.95 10.07 6.88
CA GLN A 74 6.34 11.45 6.60
C GLN A 74 7.76 11.75 7.00
N GLN A 75 8.41 10.87 7.71
CA GLN A 75 9.77 11.07 8.19
C GLN A 75 10.82 10.52 7.24
N GLY A 76 10.38 9.81 6.22
CA GLY A 76 11.24 9.07 5.31
C GLY A 76 12.14 9.89 4.45
#